data_25708e44f917e065c486cc6c3421c5e9
#
_entry.id   25708e44f917e065c486cc6c3421c5e9
#
_cell.length_a   1.000
_cell.length_b   1.000
_cell.length_c   1.000
_cell.angle_alpha   90.00
_cell.angle_beta   90.00
_cell.angle_gamma   90.00
#
_symmetry.space_group_name_H-M   'P 1'
#
loop_
_entity.id
_entity.type
_entity.pdbx_description
1 polymer ?
#
loop_
_entity_poly.entity_id
_entity_poly.type
_entity_poly.pdbx_seq_one_letter_code
_entity_poly.pdbx_strand_id
1 'polypeptide(L)'
;MFTKRTIKPHREIISVETASEALALSIGEKARVDLPYMEQLTGKPKEEIIKDLQGVIFRIPAAEPAQYVTADEYLSGNVRAKLITAEAAAKENPEFAVNAQALRQVIPQDLSAAEISVRLGTTWIPQEDIQRFVMELLTPSSYAASRIKVRYTPINGDWFIENKSSDYGNVKADSTYGTKRASAYRIIEDTLNLRDTRIFDYVYDENG
;
A
#
# COMPACT_ATOMS: atom_id res chain seq x y z
N MET A 1 32.15 -7.60 -35.53
CA MET A 1 31.55 -6.79 -36.61
C MET A 1 30.19 -7.39 -36.92
N PHE A 2 29.09 -6.69 -36.66
CA PHE A 2 27.72 -7.22 -36.86
C PHE A 2 27.42 -7.15 -38.36
N THR A 3 27.36 -8.30 -39.01
CA THR A 3 27.12 -8.44 -40.46
C THR A 3 25.64 -8.61 -40.83
N LYS A 4 24.74 -8.76 -39.83
CA LYS A 4 23.30 -8.86 -40.08
C LYS A 4 22.54 -7.83 -39.23
N ARG A 5 21.55 -7.17 -39.85
CA ARG A 5 20.61 -6.28 -39.18
C ARG A 5 19.77 -7.14 -38.23
N THR A 6 19.91 -6.93 -36.91
CA THR A 6 19.22 -7.68 -35.86
C THR A 6 17.83 -7.13 -35.55
N ILE A 7 17.59 -5.85 -35.90
CA ILE A 7 16.29 -5.20 -35.68
C ILE A 7 15.48 -5.38 -36.97
N LYS A 8 14.37 -6.12 -36.86
CA LYS A 8 13.39 -6.20 -37.95
C LYS A 8 12.64 -4.85 -38.03
N PRO A 9 12.37 -4.32 -39.24
CA PRO A 9 11.53 -3.14 -39.38
C PRO A 9 10.16 -3.44 -38.80
N HIS A 10 9.59 -2.49 -38.06
CA HIS A 10 8.20 -2.58 -37.58
C HIS A 10 7.29 -2.69 -38.81
N ARG A 11 6.50 -3.77 -38.88
CA ARG A 11 5.45 -3.91 -39.89
C ARG A 11 4.16 -3.45 -39.23
N GLU A 12 3.55 -2.41 -39.76
CA GLU A 12 2.21 -2.01 -39.37
C GLU A 12 1.22 -3.12 -39.72
N ILE A 13 0.50 -3.61 -38.74
CA ILE A 13 -0.57 -4.57 -38.91
C ILE A 13 -1.84 -3.76 -39.21
N ILE A 14 -2.38 -3.94 -40.41
CA ILE A 14 -3.49 -3.12 -40.91
C ILE A 14 -4.83 -3.75 -40.55
N SER A 15 -4.90 -5.07 -40.39
CA SER A 15 -6.14 -5.77 -40.03
C SER A 15 -5.88 -7.02 -39.23
N VAL A 16 -6.83 -7.43 -38.39
CA VAL A 16 -6.85 -8.65 -37.59
C VAL A 16 -8.22 -9.28 -37.61
N GLU A 17 -8.29 -10.59 -37.34
CA GLU A 17 -9.54 -11.34 -37.41
C GLU A 17 -10.33 -11.33 -36.09
N THR A 18 -9.62 -11.23 -34.96
CA THR A 18 -10.21 -11.37 -33.61
C THR A 18 -10.12 -10.10 -32.79
N ALA A 19 -11.10 -9.91 -31.91
CA ALA A 19 -11.10 -8.80 -30.94
C ALA A 19 -9.91 -8.89 -29.96
N SER A 20 -9.45 -10.11 -29.64
CA SER A 20 -8.29 -10.32 -28.75
C SER A 20 -6.98 -9.88 -29.39
N GLU A 21 -6.78 -10.13 -30.69
CA GLU A 21 -5.61 -9.63 -31.44
C GLU A 21 -5.63 -8.11 -31.55
N ALA A 22 -6.82 -7.51 -31.82
CA ALA A 22 -6.99 -6.07 -31.84
C ALA A 22 -6.68 -5.45 -30.48
N LEU A 23 -7.09 -6.09 -29.38
CA LEU A 23 -6.76 -5.63 -28.03
C LEU A 23 -5.25 -5.68 -27.80
N ALA A 24 -4.56 -6.77 -28.16
CA ALA A 24 -3.12 -6.90 -28.00
C ALA A 24 -2.37 -5.79 -28.76
N LEU A 25 -2.79 -5.47 -29.98
CA LEU A 25 -2.23 -4.36 -30.76
C LEU A 25 -2.55 -3.00 -30.14
N SER A 26 -3.78 -2.80 -29.66
CA SER A 26 -4.18 -1.56 -29.00
C SER A 26 -3.32 -1.30 -27.75
N ILE A 27 -3.07 -2.32 -26.93
CA ILE A 27 -2.19 -2.20 -25.77
C ILE A 27 -0.73 -1.97 -26.19
N GLY A 28 -0.25 -2.71 -27.22
CA GLY A 28 1.13 -2.59 -27.69
C GLY A 28 1.46 -1.22 -28.32
N GLU A 29 0.52 -0.64 -29.07
CA GLU A 29 0.77 0.59 -29.83
C GLU A 29 0.22 1.85 -29.15
N LYS A 30 -0.90 1.74 -28.44
CA LYS A 30 -1.59 2.88 -27.80
C LYS A 30 -1.44 2.88 -26.28
N ALA A 31 -0.91 1.81 -25.67
CA ALA A 31 -0.80 1.60 -24.23
C ALA A 31 -2.15 1.70 -23.48
N ARG A 32 -3.25 1.46 -24.17
CA ARG A 32 -4.62 1.52 -23.63
C ARG A 32 -5.59 0.74 -24.47
N VAL A 33 -6.78 0.49 -23.94
CA VAL A 33 -7.91 -0.05 -24.72
C VAL A 33 -8.50 1.09 -25.56
N ASP A 34 -8.24 1.09 -26.86
CA ASP A 34 -8.70 2.10 -27.82
C ASP A 34 -9.71 1.46 -28.77
N LEU A 35 -11.01 1.50 -28.40
CA LEU A 35 -12.07 0.88 -29.19
C LEU A 35 -12.13 1.39 -30.64
N PRO A 36 -12.03 2.70 -30.94
CA PRO A 36 -11.99 3.16 -32.32
C PRO A 36 -10.86 2.55 -33.16
N TYR A 37 -9.67 2.38 -32.56
CA TYR A 37 -8.57 1.72 -33.24
C TYR A 37 -8.85 0.23 -33.46
N MET A 38 -9.45 -0.45 -32.49
CA MET A 38 -9.84 -1.84 -32.61
C MET A 38 -10.93 -2.07 -33.67
N GLU A 39 -11.88 -1.13 -33.81
CA GLU A 39 -12.87 -1.14 -34.90
C GLU A 39 -12.21 -1.06 -36.28
N GLN A 40 -11.21 -0.18 -36.43
CA GLN A 40 -10.46 -0.07 -37.69
C GLN A 40 -9.70 -1.36 -38.04
N LEU A 41 -9.11 -2.03 -37.04
CA LEU A 41 -8.35 -3.27 -37.25
C LEU A 41 -9.22 -4.48 -37.56
N THR A 42 -10.38 -4.59 -36.89
CA THR A 42 -11.25 -5.77 -37.02
C THR A 42 -12.36 -5.62 -38.06
N GLY A 43 -12.72 -4.38 -38.40
CA GLY A 43 -13.91 -4.06 -39.18
C GLY A 43 -15.25 -4.35 -38.46
N LYS A 44 -15.19 -4.71 -37.15
CA LYS A 44 -16.35 -5.01 -36.32
C LYS A 44 -16.82 -3.76 -35.56
N PRO A 45 -18.13 -3.58 -35.31
CA PRO A 45 -18.62 -2.50 -34.48
C PRO A 45 -18.17 -2.67 -33.02
N LYS A 46 -18.03 -1.56 -32.31
CA LYS A 46 -17.53 -1.55 -30.90
C LYS A 46 -18.37 -2.43 -29.96
N GLU A 47 -19.68 -2.53 -30.19
CA GLU A 47 -20.62 -3.32 -29.40
C GLU A 47 -20.28 -4.83 -29.49
N GLU A 48 -19.90 -5.31 -30.69
CA GLU A 48 -19.45 -6.69 -30.90
C GLU A 48 -18.11 -6.93 -30.23
N ILE A 49 -17.16 -6.01 -30.40
CA ILE A 49 -15.84 -6.08 -29.75
C ILE A 49 -15.97 -6.15 -28.23
N ILE A 50 -16.79 -5.29 -27.61
CA ILE A 50 -17.04 -5.29 -26.16
C ILE A 50 -17.66 -6.62 -25.73
N LYS A 51 -18.58 -7.17 -26.49
CA LYS A 51 -19.19 -8.47 -26.19
C LYS A 51 -18.20 -9.60 -26.30
N ASP A 52 -17.37 -9.63 -27.34
CA ASP A 52 -16.32 -10.65 -27.55
C ASP A 52 -15.26 -10.61 -26.45
N LEU A 53 -15.00 -9.42 -25.86
CA LEU A 53 -14.02 -9.19 -24.79
C LEU A 53 -14.66 -9.10 -23.41
N GLN A 54 -15.86 -9.57 -23.22
CA GLN A 54 -16.51 -9.56 -21.90
C GLN A 54 -15.68 -10.37 -20.88
N GLY A 55 -15.34 -9.71 -19.75
CA GLY A 55 -14.46 -10.28 -18.72
C GLY A 55 -12.96 -10.09 -18.99
N VAL A 56 -12.57 -9.66 -20.21
CA VAL A 56 -11.18 -9.29 -20.54
C VAL A 56 -10.96 -7.79 -20.44
N ILE A 57 -11.98 -7.00 -20.83
CA ILE A 57 -12.00 -5.55 -20.62
C ILE A 57 -13.19 -5.17 -19.75
N PHE A 58 -13.03 -4.09 -18.98
CA PHE A 58 -14.05 -3.55 -18.08
C PHE A 58 -14.25 -2.07 -18.33
N ARG A 59 -15.52 -1.66 -18.39
CA ARG A 59 -15.88 -0.25 -18.43
C ARG A 59 -15.71 0.37 -17.05
N ILE A 60 -15.04 1.53 -16.98
CA ILE A 60 -14.90 2.27 -15.73
C ILE A 60 -16.23 2.97 -15.40
N PRO A 61 -16.85 2.71 -14.22
CA PRO A 61 -18.03 3.44 -13.79
C PRO A 61 -17.75 4.95 -13.70
N ALA A 62 -18.73 5.76 -14.06
CA ALA A 62 -18.67 7.24 -14.02
C ALA A 62 -17.60 7.89 -14.92
N ALA A 63 -16.93 7.17 -15.81
CA ALA A 63 -16.05 7.77 -16.80
C ALA A 63 -16.83 8.32 -17.99
N GLU A 64 -16.70 9.62 -18.26
CA GLU A 64 -17.25 10.29 -19.42
C GLU A 64 -16.14 11.04 -20.19
N PRO A 65 -15.86 10.68 -21.44
CA PRO A 65 -16.50 9.59 -22.23
C PRO A 65 -16.20 8.20 -21.65
N ALA A 66 -17.02 7.20 -22.00
CA ALA A 66 -16.86 5.82 -21.54
C ALA A 66 -15.44 5.29 -21.82
N GLN A 67 -14.75 4.87 -20.77
CA GLN A 67 -13.40 4.30 -20.83
C GLN A 67 -13.43 2.83 -20.48
N TYR A 68 -12.59 2.07 -21.19
CA TYR A 68 -12.40 0.64 -20.96
C TYR A 68 -10.93 0.40 -20.58
N VAL A 69 -10.72 -0.50 -19.66
CA VAL A 69 -9.39 -0.95 -19.20
C VAL A 69 -9.32 -2.46 -19.22
N THR A 70 -8.12 -3.02 -19.24
CA THR A 70 -7.93 -4.47 -19.17
C THR A 70 -8.32 -5.04 -17.80
N ALA A 71 -8.58 -6.35 -17.74
CA ALA A 71 -8.86 -7.04 -16.49
C ALA A 71 -7.71 -6.84 -15.47
N ASP A 72 -6.46 -6.94 -15.90
CA ASP A 72 -5.29 -6.76 -15.04
C ASP A 72 -5.26 -5.37 -14.37
N GLU A 73 -5.61 -4.35 -15.11
CA GLU A 73 -5.68 -2.98 -14.59
C GLU A 73 -6.91 -2.78 -13.70
N TYR A 74 -8.06 -3.30 -14.12
CA TYR A 74 -9.31 -3.10 -13.38
C TYR A 74 -9.34 -3.87 -12.06
N LEU A 75 -8.91 -5.13 -12.07
CA LEU A 75 -8.97 -6.06 -10.93
C LEU A 75 -7.75 -5.96 -10.01
N SER A 76 -6.94 -4.91 -10.12
CA SER A 76 -5.77 -4.64 -9.28
C SER A 76 -5.92 -3.36 -8.46
N GLY A 77 -4.97 -3.10 -7.55
CA GLY A 77 -4.98 -1.92 -6.69
C GLY A 77 -6.05 -2.00 -5.59
N ASN A 78 -6.75 -0.90 -5.31
CA ASN A 78 -7.79 -0.88 -4.26
C ASN A 78 -9.10 -1.52 -4.75
N VAL A 79 -9.10 -2.86 -4.85
CA VAL A 79 -10.27 -3.63 -5.34
C VAL A 79 -11.50 -3.48 -4.45
N ARG A 80 -11.33 -3.21 -3.15
CA ARG A 80 -12.47 -2.99 -2.22
C ARG A 80 -13.21 -1.69 -2.53
N ALA A 81 -12.49 -0.60 -2.73
CA ALA A 81 -13.10 0.66 -3.14
C ALA A 81 -13.74 0.56 -4.53
N LYS A 82 -13.07 -0.12 -5.48
CA LYS A 82 -13.63 -0.38 -6.81
C LYS A 82 -14.93 -1.20 -6.74
N LEU A 83 -15.02 -2.19 -5.83
CA LEU A 83 -16.24 -2.97 -5.65
C LEU A 83 -17.41 -2.11 -5.18
N ILE A 84 -17.21 -1.26 -4.18
CA ILE A 84 -18.26 -0.35 -3.70
C ILE A 84 -18.80 0.52 -4.84
N THR A 85 -17.90 1.07 -5.65
CA THR A 85 -18.26 1.89 -6.81
C THR A 85 -18.99 1.07 -7.88
N ALA A 86 -18.52 -0.15 -8.18
CA ALA A 86 -19.15 -1.03 -9.17
C ALA A 86 -20.53 -1.51 -8.72
N GLU A 87 -20.74 -1.80 -7.44
CA GLU A 87 -22.04 -2.18 -6.89
C GLU A 87 -23.04 -1.01 -6.90
N ALA A 88 -22.57 0.20 -6.64
CA ALA A 88 -23.41 1.39 -6.78
C ALA A 88 -23.84 1.60 -8.24
N ALA A 89 -22.89 1.52 -9.18
CA ALA A 89 -23.16 1.64 -10.59
C ALA A 89 -24.07 0.53 -11.14
N ALA A 90 -23.95 -0.71 -10.64
CA ALA A 90 -24.79 -1.84 -11.05
C ALA A 90 -26.27 -1.70 -10.62
N LYS A 91 -26.57 -0.90 -9.59
CA LYS A 91 -27.95 -0.58 -9.22
C LYS A 91 -28.63 0.35 -10.23
N GLU A 92 -27.87 1.23 -10.85
CA GLU A 92 -28.37 2.18 -11.84
C GLU A 92 -28.33 1.59 -13.25
N ASN A 93 -27.26 0.85 -13.57
CA ASN A 93 -27.06 0.20 -14.87
C ASN A 93 -26.59 -1.25 -14.68
N PRO A 94 -27.43 -2.25 -15.04
CA PRO A 94 -27.10 -3.68 -14.91
C PRO A 94 -25.84 -4.13 -15.69
N GLU A 95 -25.38 -3.36 -16.66
CA GLU A 95 -24.14 -3.61 -17.40
C GLU A 95 -22.93 -3.76 -16.44
N PHE A 96 -22.91 -2.99 -15.34
CA PHE A 96 -21.84 -3.04 -14.34
C PHE A 96 -21.92 -4.23 -13.38
N ALA A 97 -22.92 -5.10 -13.49
CA ALA A 97 -22.99 -6.30 -12.66
C ALA A 97 -21.80 -7.23 -12.89
N VAL A 98 -21.29 -7.32 -14.12
CA VAL A 98 -20.08 -8.09 -14.48
C VAL A 98 -18.85 -7.55 -13.73
N ASN A 99 -18.73 -6.23 -13.62
CA ASN A 99 -17.65 -5.57 -12.88
C ASN A 99 -17.67 -5.97 -11.40
N ALA A 100 -18.84 -5.87 -10.76
CA ALA A 100 -18.99 -6.22 -9.35
C ALA A 100 -18.72 -7.72 -9.11
N GLN A 101 -19.18 -8.59 -10.02
CA GLN A 101 -18.92 -10.04 -9.90
C GLN A 101 -17.44 -10.37 -10.01
N ALA A 102 -16.73 -9.79 -10.98
CA ALA A 102 -15.30 -10.01 -11.18
C ALA A 102 -14.48 -9.48 -9.98
N LEU A 103 -14.81 -8.30 -9.46
CA LEU A 103 -14.14 -7.73 -8.29
C LEU A 103 -14.32 -8.58 -7.04
N ARG A 104 -15.50 -9.18 -6.80
CA ARG A 104 -15.72 -10.07 -5.66
C ARG A 104 -14.82 -11.30 -5.67
N GLN A 105 -14.43 -11.78 -6.85
CA GLN A 105 -13.55 -12.96 -6.99
C GLN A 105 -12.09 -12.67 -6.63
N VAL A 106 -11.67 -11.40 -6.74
CA VAL A 106 -10.27 -11.01 -6.49
C VAL A 106 -10.07 -10.29 -5.14
N ILE A 107 -11.12 -10.09 -4.35
CA ILE A 107 -10.98 -9.51 -3.00
C ILE A 107 -10.15 -10.46 -2.15
N PRO A 108 -9.01 -9.98 -1.56
CA PRO A 108 -8.25 -10.78 -0.62
C PRO A 108 -9.06 -11.03 0.65
N GLN A 109 -8.94 -12.23 1.20
CA GLN A 109 -9.51 -12.54 2.50
C GLN A 109 -8.87 -11.65 3.58
N ASP A 110 -9.69 -11.23 4.54
CA ASP A 110 -9.17 -10.54 5.72
C ASP A 110 -8.38 -11.52 6.58
N LEU A 111 -7.21 -11.08 7.03
CA LEU A 111 -6.42 -11.86 7.96
C LEU A 111 -7.13 -11.92 9.31
N SER A 112 -7.15 -13.09 9.92
CA SER A 112 -7.59 -13.25 11.31
C SER A 112 -6.56 -12.63 12.27
N ALA A 113 -6.97 -12.32 13.49
CA ALA A 113 -6.07 -11.77 14.51
C ALA A 113 -4.85 -12.67 14.79
N ALA A 114 -4.97 -13.98 14.59
CA ALA A 114 -3.87 -14.94 14.76
C ALA A 114 -2.84 -14.90 13.61
N GLU A 115 -3.24 -14.44 12.43
CA GLU A 115 -2.38 -14.33 11.25
C GLU A 115 -1.70 -12.97 11.14
N ILE A 116 -2.15 -11.98 11.93
CA ILE A 116 -1.56 -10.65 11.95
C ILE A 116 -0.37 -10.65 12.92
N SER A 117 0.83 -10.52 12.39
CA SER A 117 2.04 -10.28 13.20
C SER A 117 2.16 -8.80 13.51
N VAL A 118 1.95 -8.45 14.78
CA VAL A 118 2.13 -7.07 15.27
C VAL A 118 3.49 -6.94 15.92
N ARG A 119 4.28 -5.94 15.49
CA ARG A 119 5.54 -5.55 16.14
C ARG A 119 5.43 -4.09 16.58
N LEU A 120 6.03 -3.76 17.72
CA LEU A 120 6.23 -2.37 18.09
C LEU A 120 7.01 -1.65 16.97
N GLY A 121 6.62 -0.43 16.65
CA GLY A 121 7.27 0.37 15.60
C GLY A 121 6.72 0.18 14.18
N THR A 122 5.68 -0.64 13.99
CA THR A 122 4.99 -0.69 12.70
C THR A 122 4.34 0.66 12.39
N THR A 123 4.54 1.15 11.16
CA THR A 123 4.13 2.50 10.73
C THR A 123 2.61 2.71 10.60
N TRP A 124 1.83 1.63 10.63
CA TRP A 124 0.37 1.68 10.57
C TRP A 124 -0.31 1.87 11.93
N ILE A 125 0.45 1.73 13.06
CA ILE A 125 -0.08 1.99 14.39
C ILE A 125 -0.10 3.51 14.61
N PRO A 126 -1.25 4.09 14.99
CA PRO A 126 -1.33 5.52 15.31
C PRO A 126 -0.38 5.89 16.46
N GLN A 127 0.27 7.06 16.36
CA GLN A 127 1.18 7.51 17.41
C GLN A 127 0.47 7.71 18.77
N GLU A 128 -0.83 8.00 18.75
CA GLU A 128 -1.68 8.16 19.93
C GLU A 128 -1.80 6.85 20.72
N ASP A 129 -1.83 5.71 20.04
CA ASP A 129 -1.89 4.38 20.67
C ASP A 129 -0.55 4.03 21.31
N ILE A 130 0.56 4.36 20.66
CA ILE A 130 1.91 4.21 21.26
C ILE A 130 2.06 5.18 22.44
N GLN A 131 1.58 6.42 22.33
CA GLN A 131 1.58 7.36 23.44
C GLN A 131 0.82 6.80 24.65
N ARG A 132 -0.38 6.26 24.42
CA ARG A 132 -1.21 5.64 25.47
C ARG A 132 -0.50 4.45 26.11
N PHE A 133 0.06 3.56 25.30
CA PHE A 133 0.86 2.43 25.76
C PHE A 133 2.01 2.86 26.69
N VAL A 134 2.78 3.88 26.30
CA VAL A 134 3.90 4.41 27.13
C VAL A 134 3.37 4.96 28.46
N MET A 135 2.26 5.72 28.43
CA MET A 135 1.66 6.28 29.63
C MET A 135 1.11 5.23 30.59
N GLU A 136 0.42 4.23 30.08
CA GLU A 136 -0.13 3.13 30.87
C GLU A 136 0.96 2.24 31.47
N LEU A 137 1.98 1.88 30.67
CA LEU A 137 3.08 1.03 31.12
C LEU A 137 3.91 1.70 32.19
N LEU A 138 4.37 2.93 31.95
CA LEU A 138 5.34 3.61 32.81
C LEU A 138 4.70 4.46 33.90
N THR A 139 3.40 4.81 33.75
CA THR A 139 2.64 5.64 34.70
C THR A 139 3.45 6.84 35.23
N PRO A 140 3.91 7.74 34.35
CA PRO A 140 4.71 8.88 34.74
C PRO A 140 3.93 9.82 35.67
N SER A 141 4.64 10.67 36.42
CA SER A 141 4.01 11.72 37.23
C SER A 141 3.14 12.63 36.36
N SER A 142 2.14 13.29 36.94
CA SER A 142 1.26 14.22 36.20
C SER A 142 2.05 15.31 35.46
N TYR A 143 3.12 15.80 36.07
CA TYR A 143 4.02 16.76 35.45
C TYR A 143 4.75 16.18 34.23
N ALA A 144 5.33 14.98 34.37
CA ALA A 144 6.02 14.29 33.26
C ALA A 144 5.04 13.89 32.15
N ALA A 145 3.88 13.33 32.51
CA ALA A 145 2.84 12.92 31.56
C ALA A 145 2.37 14.05 30.63
N SER A 146 2.30 15.28 31.15
CA SER A 146 1.91 16.45 30.34
C SER A 146 2.99 16.83 29.30
N ARG A 147 4.25 16.48 29.54
CA ARG A 147 5.41 16.90 28.72
C ARG A 147 5.90 15.82 27.78
N ILE A 148 5.85 14.55 28.19
CA ILE A 148 6.32 13.43 27.37
C ILE A 148 5.37 13.27 26.19
N LYS A 149 5.96 13.28 24.98
CA LYS A 149 5.22 13.07 23.72
C LYS A 149 5.92 12.02 22.86
N VAL A 150 5.14 11.07 22.38
CA VAL A 150 5.58 10.15 21.35
C VAL A 150 5.32 10.78 19.99
N ARG A 151 6.31 10.81 19.14
CA ARG A 151 6.21 11.34 17.77
C ARG A 151 6.75 10.35 16.76
N TYR A 152 6.08 10.29 15.63
CA TYR A 152 6.52 9.58 14.45
C TYR A 152 6.81 10.57 13.32
N THR A 153 7.95 10.42 12.66
CA THR A 153 8.35 11.26 11.52
C THR A 153 8.30 10.43 10.23
N PRO A 154 7.30 10.65 9.35
CA PRO A 154 7.12 9.85 8.13
C PRO A 154 8.27 9.96 7.12
N ILE A 155 9.03 11.07 7.17
CA ILE A 155 10.11 11.34 6.21
C ILE A 155 11.24 10.31 6.32
N ASN A 156 11.65 9.96 7.54
CA ASN A 156 12.73 9.02 7.82
C ASN A 156 12.24 7.74 8.51
N GLY A 157 10.96 7.67 8.86
CA GLY A 157 10.36 6.51 9.52
C GLY A 157 10.74 6.36 11.00
N ASP A 158 11.29 7.42 11.64
CA ASP A 158 11.78 7.36 13.02
C ASP A 158 10.69 7.73 14.03
N TRP A 159 10.75 7.02 15.17
CA TRP A 159 9.98 7.30 16.37
C TRP A 159 10.83 8.01 17.41
N PHE A 160 10.23 8.96 18.11
CA PHE A 160 10.88 9.74 19.17
C PHE A 160 9.99 9.81 20.38
N ILE A 161 10.59 9.73 21.58
CA ILE A 161 9.94 10.02 22.85
C ILE A 161 10.56 11.30 23.39
N GLU A 162 9.85 12.41 23.20
CA GLU A 162 10.30 13.75 23.63
C GLU A 162 10.17 13.89 25.15
N ASN A 163 11.04 14.72 25.74
CA ASN A 163 11.02 15.09 27.16
C ASN A 163 11.07 13.90 28.14
N LYS A 164 11.59 12.76 27.75
CA LYS A 164 11.71 11.56 28.59
C LYS A 164 12.47 11.79 29.89
N SER A 165 13.40 12.74 29.92
CA SER A 165 14.12 13.13 31.14
C SER A 165 13.27 13.86 32.18
N SER A 166 12.05 14.30 31.84
CA SER A 166 11.15 14.96 32.80
C SER A 166 10.56 14.00 33.84
N ASP A 167 10.65 12.70 33.61
CA ASP A 167 10.14 11.63 34.50
C ASP A 167 11.28 11.02 35.34
N TYR A 168 12.13 11.85 35.88
CA TYR A 168 13.27 11.43 36.70
C TYR A 168 12.80 10.70 37.96
N GLY A 169 13.45 9.57 38.29
CA GLY A 169 13.17 8.79 39.49
C GLY A 169 11.92 7.88 39.39
N ASN A 170 11.37 7.69 38.22
CA ASN A 170 10.29 6.76 38.02
C ASN A 170 10.81 5.30 38.10
N VAL A 171 10.45 4.60 39.16
CA VAL A 171 10.86 3.22 39.42
C VAL A 171 10.50 2.26 38.26
N LYS A 172 9.33 2.46 37.63
CA LYS A 172 8.94 1.65 36.47
C LYS A 172 9.85 1.89 35.29
N ALA A 173 10.23 3.14 35.04
CA ALA A 173 11.11 3.50 33.93
C ALA A 173 12.59 3.09 34.16
N ASP A 174 13.07 3.14 35.40
CA ASP A 174 14.50 2.99 35.68
C ASP A 174 14.86 1.62 36.29
N SER A 175 13.87 0.81 36.71
CA SER A 175 14.11 -0.48 37.39
C SER A 175 13.19 -1.60 36.91
N THR A 176 11.87 -1.37 36.78
CA THR A 176 10.92 -2.44 36.43
C THR A 176 11.02 -2.83 34.96
N TYR A 177 10.95 -1.84 34.07
CA TYR A 177 11.00 -2.02 32.62
C TYR A 177 12.29 -1.46 32.00
N GLY A 178 13.14 -0.88 32.82
CA GLY A 178 14.44 -0.36 32.45
C GLY A 178 15.54 -0.81 33.38
N THR A 179 16.69 -0.21 33.24
CA THR A 179 17.86 -0.41 34.07
C THR A 179 18.47 0.94 34.41
N LYS A 180 19.40 0.97 35.40
CA LYS A 180 20.18 2.20 35.73
C LYS A 180 20.98 2.76 34.54
N ARG A 181 21.25 1.93 33.50
CA ARG A 181 22.07 2.30 32.33
C ARG A 181 21.20 2.67 31.11
N ALA A 182 19.98 2.12 31.04
CA ALA A 182 19.03 2.39 29.98
C ALA A 182 17.61 2.44 30.57
N SER A 183 17.00 3.62 30.53
CA SER A 183 15.62 3.77 30.99
C SER A 183 14.66 3.05 30.00
N ALA A 184 13.48 2.65 30.50
CA ALA A 184 12.44 2.05 29.67
C ALA A 184 12.05 2.93 28.48
N TYR A 185 12.05 4.24 28.62
CA TYR A 185 11.80 5.17 27.53
C TYR A 185 12.78 5.00 26.36
N ARG A 186 14.08 4.80 26.68
CA ARG A 186 15.09 4.56 25.66
C ARG A 186 14.90 3.19 25.03
N ILE A 187 14.63 2.15 25.83
CA ILE A 187 14.40 0.79 25.33
C ILE A 187 13.18 0.77 24.40
N ILE A 188 12.08 1.43 24.78
CA ILE A 188 10.87 1.53 23.94
C ILE A 188 11.20 2.29 22.65
N GLU A 189 11.88 3.42 22.71
CA GLU A 189 12.25 4.21 21.53
C GLU A 189 13.14 3.41 20.58
N ASP A 190 14.14 2.69 21.09
CA ASP A 190 15.00 1.81 20.30
C ASP A 190 14.19 0.66 19.67
N THR A 191 13.28 0.05 20.44
CA THR A 191 12.39 -1.01 19.95
C THR A 191 11.44 -0.52 18.84
N LEU A 192 10.85 0.67 19.00
CA LEU A 192 10.01 1.31 17.97
C LEU A 192 10.79 1.55 16.68
N ASN A 193 12.07 1.86 16.79
CA ASN A 193 12.97 2.07 15.66
C ASN A 193 13.67 0.79 15.17
N LEU A 194 13.26 -0.38 15.66
CA LEU A 194 13.87 -1.68 15.33
C LEU A 194 15.39 -1.70 15.58
N ARG A 195 15.84 -1.01 16.64
CA ARG A 195 17.26 -0.92 17.04
C ARG A 195 17.47 -1.69 18.34
N ASP A 196 18.62 -2.36 18.45
CA ASP A 196 19.03 -2.95 19.71
C ASP A 196 19.54 -1.86 20.65
N THR A 197 19.05 -1.87 21.89
CA THR A 197 19.52 -0.93 22.92
C THR A 197 20.96 -1.24 23.29
N ARG A 198 21.87 -0.35 22.93
CA ARG A 198 23.30 -0.49 23.26
C ARG A 198 23.59 0.10 24.63
N ILE A 199 24.26 -0.67 25.47
CA ILE A 199 24.73 -0.26 26.79
C ILE A 199 26.26 -0.19 26.74
N PHE A 200 26.79 0.99 27.12
CA PHE A 200 28.24 1.22 27.13
C PHE A 200 28.74 1.35 28.57
N ASP A 201 29.88 0.74 28.87
CA ASP A 201 30.66 0.99 30.06
C ASP A 201 31.86 1.86 29.66
N TYR A 202 32.10 2.93 30.40
CA TYR A 202 33.29 3.75 30.24
C TYR A 202 34.38 3.17 31.14
N VAL A 203 35.48 2.76 30.52
CA VAL A 203 36.70 2.37 31.25
C VAL A 203 37.66 3.53 31.07
N TYR A 204 38.02 4.16 32.18
CA TYR A 204 39.01 5.23 32.18
C TYR A 204 40.38 4.59 32.35
N ASP A 205 41.35 4.97 31.52
CA ASP A 205 42.74 4.60 31.70
C ASP A 205 43.42 5.52 32.76
N GLU A 206 44.70 5.23 33.08
CA GLU A 206 45.44 5.98 34.09
C GLU A 206 45.60 7.49 33.79
N ASN A 207 45.22 7.93 32.57
CA ASN A 207 45.35 9.32 32.12
C ASN A 207 43.97 10.05 32.05
N GLY A 208 42.85 9.42 32.42
CA GLY A 208 41.50 9.97 32.53
C GLY A 208 40.58 9.67 31.36
#